data_eae0bc086b502bb834ca77f9ff5d1f68
#
_entry.id   eae0bc086b502bb834ca77f9ff5d1f68
#
_cell.length_a   1.000
_cell.length_b   1.000
_cell.length_c   1.000
_cell.angle_alpha   90.00
_cell.angle_beta   90.00
_cell.angle_gamma   90.00
#
_symmetry.space_group_name_H-M   'P 1'
#
loop_
_entity.id
_entity.type
_entity.pdbx_description
1 polymer ?
#
loop_
_entity_poly.entity_id
_entity_poly.type
_entity_poly.pdbx_seq_one_letter_code
_entity_poly.pdbx_strand_id
1 'polypeptide(L)'
;MDAYVIAGLLSQIANDLGTSGSVIGLGVTAFTGAYAISGPLFSGRAGKDPRSGLLGAVAVFSLANVVTAVSPTVSVFLVSRLIAGAAAGIYSPLSSAVAGMSVPAKYRGRALSMVLAGLAVGTVVGVPVGLGVAKQLGWRATIGLVSAIGIVALAGLALRKASVVPALSLIHI
;
A
#
# COMPACT_ATOMS: atom_id res chain seq x y z
N MET A 1 -2.92 2.66 6.44
CA MET A 1 -4.39 2.79 6.28
C MET A 1 -5.08 1.43 6.15
N ASP A 2 -4.74 0.61 5.18
CA ASP A 2 -5.38 -0.69 4.86
C ASP A 2 -5.52 -1.63 6.09
N ALA A 3 -4.44 -1.87 6.83
CA ALA A 3 -4.47 -2.71 8.04
C ALA A 3 -5.42 -2.18 9.13
N TYR A 4 -5.54 -0.87 9.28
CA TYR A 4 -6.45 -0.26 10.26
C TYR A 4 -7.92 -0.40 9.86
N VAL A 5 -8.22 -0.32 8.57
CA VAL A 5 -9.58 -0.56 8.06
C VAL A 5 -9.99 -2.00 8.35
N ILE A 6 -9.13 -2.97 8.05
CA ILE A 6 -9.42 -4.39 8.34
C ILE A 6 -9.57 -4.65 9.84
N ALA A 7 -8.72 -4.04 10.67
CA ALA A 7 -8.86 -4.16 12.12
C ALA A 7 -10.23 -3.66 12.63
N GLY A 8 -10.79 -2.63 12.00
CA GLY A 8 -12.16 -2.15 12.31
C GLY A 8 -13.28 -3.03 11.74
N LEU A 9 -12.98 -3.97 10.84
CA LEU A 9 -13.96 -4.81 10.14
C LEU A 9 -13.89 -6.29 10.54
N LEU A 10 -13.08 -6.65 11.55
CA LEU A 10 -12.85 -8.04 11.97
C LEU A 10 -14.12 -8.85 12.14
N SER A 11 -15.10 -8.31 12.88
CA SER A 11 -16.35 -9.02 13.16
C SER A 11 -17.21 -9.21 11.89
N GLN A 12 -17.24 -8.20 11.01
CA GLN A 12 -18.01 -8.27 9.78
C GLN A 12 -17.42 -9.30 8.81
N ILE A 13 -16.09 -9.30 8.65
CA ILE A 13 -15.38 -10.26 7.81
C ILE A 13 -15.50 -11.68 8.37
N ALA A 14 -15.36 -11.83 9.70
CA ALA A 14 -15.49 -13.12 10.37
C ALA A 14 -16.88 -13.75 10.17
N ASN A 15 -17.92 -12.97 10.34
CA ASN A 15 -19.30 -13.43 10.12
C ASN A 15 -19.53 -13.85 8.66
N ASP A 16 -19.03 -13.08 7.71
CA ASP A 16 -19.21 -13.34 6.28
C ASP A 16 -18.42 -14.56 5.78
N LEU A 17 -17.22 -14.80 6.32
CA LEU A 17 -16.39 -15.96 6.00
C LEU A 17 -16.63 -17.18 6.92
N GLY A 18 -17.61 -17.12 7.82
CA GLY A 18 -17.97 -18.23 8.71
C GLY A 18 -16.85 -18.63 9.68
N THR A 19 -16.11 -17.64 10.22
CA THR A 19 -14.95 -17.88 11.11
C THR A 19 -14.97 -16.95 12.32
N SER A 20 -13.92 -16.99 13.13
CA SER A 20 -13.77 -16.10 14.29
C SER A 20 -12.98 -14.83 13.97
N GLY A 21 -13.24 -13.76 14.72
CA GLY A 21 -12.48 -12.51 14.61
C GLY A 21 -10.98 -12.69 14.85
N SER A 22 -10.59 -13.63 15.70
CA SER A 22 -9.18 -13.97 15.94
C SER A 22 -8.49 -14.53 14.71
N VAL A 23 -9.18 -15.37 13.93
CA VAL A 23 -8.65 -15.91 12.68
C VAL A 23 -8.49 -14.81 11.63
N ILE A 24 -9.46 -13.91 11.52
CA ILE A 24 -9.32 -12.73 10.64
C ILE A 24 -8.21 -11.79 11.12
N GLY A 25 -8.02 -11.67 12.44
CA GLY A 25 -6.89 -10.93 13.05
C GLY A 25 -5.53 -11.44 12.61
N LEU A 26 -5.37 -12.76 12.30
CA LEU A 26 -4.16 -13.29 11.68
C LEU A 26 -3.86 -12.62 10.32
N GLY A 27 -4.88 -12.18 9.59
CA GLY A 27 -4.70 -11.42 8.35
C GLY A 27 -4.02 -10.06 8.58
N VAL A 28 -4.33 -9.38 9.69
CA VAL A 28 -3.64 -8.14 10.08
C VAL A 28 -2.20 -8.45 10.50
N THR A 29 -1.99 -9.53 11.24
CA THR A 29 -0.64 -9.98 11.66
C THR A 29 0.20 -10.39 10.45
N ALA A 30 -0.36 -11.17 9.51
CA ALA A 30 0.31 -11.58 8.28
C ALA A 30 0.70 -10.37 7.42
N PHE A 31 -0.20 -9.40 7.27
CA PHE A 31 0.09 -8.14 6.58
C PHE A 31 1.24 -7.38 7.26
N THR A 32 1.16 -7.16 8.56
CA THR A 32 2.14 -6.36 9.31
C THR A 32 3.50 -7.06 9.36
N GLY A 33 3.53 -8.38 9.55
CA GLY A 33 4.75 -9.18 9.52
C GLY A 33 5.42 -9.16 8.15
N ALA A 34 4.67 -9.39 7.08
CA ALA A 34 5.18 -9.30 5.72
C ALA A 34 5.67 -7.88 5.38
N TYR A 35 4.95 -6.84 5.82
CA TYR A 35 5.35 -5.44 5.69
C TYR A 35 6.71 -5.18 6.34
N ALA A 36 6.90 -5.63 7.57
CA ALA A 36 8.12 -5.39 8.34
C ALA A 36 9.36 -6.09 7.72
N ILE A 37 9.16 -7.29 7.17
CA ILE A 37 10.25 -8.11 6.62
C ILE A 37 10.60 -7.68 5.18
N SER A 38 9.62 -7.35 4.36
CA SER A 38 9.82 -7.09 2.93
C SER A 38 10.62 -5.81 2.66
N GLY A 39 10.44 -4.76 3.46
CA GLY A 39 11.19 -3.52 3.33
C GLY A 39 12.70 -3.73 3.30
N PRO A 40 13.31 -4.26 4.38
CA PRO A 40 14.75 -4.55 4.44
C PRO A 40 15.20 -5.57 3.39
N LEU A 41 14.40 -6.61 3.15
CA LEU A 41 14.79 -7.72 2.28
C LEU A 41 14.86 -7.34 0.79
N PHE A 42 13.95 -6.51 0.32
CA PHE A 42 13.82 -6.15 -1.10
C PHE A 42 14.32 -4.75 -1.44
N SER A 43 14.63 -3.90 -0.47
CA SER A 43 15.09 -2.53 -0.71
C SER A 43 16.34 -2.46 -1.60
N GLY A 44 17.27 -3.40 -1.45
CA GLY A 44 18.48 -3.46 -2.27
C GLY A 44 18.23 -3.76 -3.75
N ARG A 45 17.27 -4.63 -4.07
CA ARG A 45 16.90 -4.99 -5.46
C ARG A 45 15.96 -3.95 -6.08
N ALA A 46 14.94 -3.55 -5.37
CA ALA A 46 13.98 -2.54 -5.83
C ALA A 46 14.61 -1.14 -5.92
N GLY A 47 15.66 -0.88 -5.16
CA GLY A 47 16.39 0.38 -5.16
C GLY A 47 17.26 0.64 -6.41
N LYS A 48 17.52 -0.38 -7.26
CA LYS A 48 18.24 -0.20 -8.53
C LYS A 48 17.46 0.63 -9.54
N ASP A 49 16.14 0.45 -9.59
CA ASP A 49 15.20 1.30 -10.32
C ASP A 49 13.98 1.58 -9.42
N PRO A 50 14.08 2.63 -8.58
CA PRO A 50 13.04 2.92 -7.58
C PRO A 50 11.67 3.18 -8.18
N ARG A 51 11.62 3.69 -9.42
CA ARG A 51 10.35 3.96 -10.09
C ARG A 51 9.65 2.68 -10.53
N SER A 52 10.33 1.80 -11.22
CA SER A 52 9.78 0.50 -11.63
C SER A 52 9.44 -0.36 -10.41
N GLY A 53 10.30 -0.32 -9.38
CA GLY A 53 10.02 -0.97 -8.10
C GLY A 53 8.74 -0.44 -7.43
N LEU A 54 8.55 0.88 -7.43
CA LEU A 54 7.35 1.53 -6.89
C LEU A 54 6.10 1.13 -7.69
N LEU A 55 6.15 1.20 -9.02
CA LEU A 55 5.03 0.81 -9.89
C LEU A 55 4.65 -0.66 -9.66
N GLY A 56 5.64 -1.56 -9.63
CA GLY A 56 5.42 -2.97 -9.36
C GLY A 56 4.81 -3.22 -7.98
N ALA A 57 5.32 -2.55 -6.95
CA ALA A 57 4.79 -2.69 -5.59
C ALA A 57 3.33 -2.18 -5.47
N VAL A 58 3.00 -1.04 -6.09
CA VAL A 58 1.63 -0.51 -6.10
C VAL A 58 0.70 -1.44 -6.89
N ALA A 59 1.15 -1.99 -8.03
CA ALA A 59 0.37 -2.93 -8.82
C ALA A 59 0.06 -4.21 -8.03
N VAL A 60 1.08 -4.82 -7.41
CA VAL A 60 0.90 -6.02 -6.58
C VAL A 60 0.01 -5.73 -5.37
N PHE A 61 0.18 -4.59 -4.71
CA PHE A 61 -0.66 -4.17 -3.60
C PHE A 61 -2.14 -4.03 -4.01
N SER A 62 -2.40 -3.35 -5.13
CA SER A 62 -3.76 -3.15 -5.63
C SER A 62 -4.41 -4.48 -6.04
N LEU A 63 -3.68 -5.35 -6.74
CA LEU A 63 -4.16 -6.66 -7.15
C LEU A 63 -4.45 -7.56 -5.94
N ALA A 64 -3.56 -7.58 -4.95
CA ALA A 64 -3.77 -8.33 -3.72
C ALA A 64 -5.02 -7.85 -2.96
N ASN A 65 -5.31 -6.55 -2.97
CA ASN A 65 -6.54 -6.01 -2.40
C ASN A 65 -7.79 -6.38 -3.23
N VAL A 66 -7.71 -6.45 -4.56
CA VAL A 66 -8.80 -7.01 -5.38
C VAL A 66 -9.07 -8.45 -4.96
N VAL A 67 -8.04 -9.29 -4.87
CA VAL A 67 -8.18 -10.69 -4.42
C VAL A 67 -8.78 -10.77 -3.02
N THR A 68 -8.37 -9.88 -2.09
CA THR A 68 -8.98 -9.80 -0.76
C THR A 68 -10.47 -9.49 -0.85
N ALA A 69 -10.87 -8.51 -1.67
CA ALA A 69 -12.27 -8.09 -1.78
C ALA A 69 -13.18 -9.21 -2.32
N VAL A 70 -12.66 -10.06 -3.21
CA VAL A 70 -13.42 -11.17 -3.79
C VAL A 70 -13.14 -12.50 -3.11
N SER A 71 -12.40 -12.53 -1.99
CA SER A 71 -12.00 -13.78 -1.33
C SER A 71 -13.22 -14.61 -0.89
N PRO A 72 -13.32 -15.87 -1.35
CA PRO A 72 -14.41 -16.76 -0.95
C PRO A 72 -14.10 -17.54 0.33
N THR A 73 -12.82 -17.59 0.74
CA THR A 73 -12.37 -18.40 1.88
C THR A 73 -11.37 -17.62 2.72
N VAL A 74 -11.25 -18.03 3.99
CA VAL A 74 -10.26 -17.50 4.94
C VAL A 74 -8.82 -17.66 4.41
N SER A 75 -8.50 -18.78 3.78
CA SER A 75 -7.15 -19.05 3.26
C SER A 75 -6.77 -18.06 2.15
N VAL A 76 -7.67 -17.79 1.19
CA VAL A 76 -7.46 -16.80 0.14
C VAL A 76 -7.31 -15.41 0.75
N PHE A 77 -8.14 -15.06 1.74
CA PHE A 77 -8.04 -13.82 2.49
C PHE A 77 -6.65 -13.67 3.14
N LEU A 78 -6.18 -14.67 3.90
CA LEU A 78 -4.89 -14.60 4.60
C LEU A 78 -3.71 -14.50 3.65
N VAL A 79 -3.69 -15.28 2.56
CA VAL A 79 -2.62 -15.21 1.55
C VAL A 79 -2.60 -13.86 0.87
N SER A 80 -3.76 -13.33 0.50
CA SER A 80 -3.83 -11.99 -0.10
C SER A 80 -3.35 -10.89 0.85
N ARG A 81 -3.59 -11.01 2.17
CA ARG A 81 -3.08 -10.10 3.19
C ARG A 81 -1.55 -10.14 3.31
N LEU A 82 -0.97 -11.33 3.26
CA LEU A 82 0.47 -11.50 3.27
C LEU A 82 1.13 -10.81 2.04
N ILE A 83 0.57 -11.03 0.85
CA ILE A 83 1.07 -10.44 -0.40
C ILE A 83 0.90 -8.91 -0.38
N ALA A 84 -0.26 -8.41 0.07
CA ALA A 84 -0.49 -6.97 0.20
C ALA A 84 0.48 -6.31 1.18
N GLY A 85 0.74 -6.97 2.32
CA GLY A 85 1.71 -6.50 3.32
C GLY A 85 3.13 -6.43 2.76
N ALA A 86 3.57 -7.47 2.06
CA ALA A 86 4.88 -7.50 1.42
C ALA A 86 5.03 -6.37 0.38
N ALA A 87 4.04 -6.17 -0.46
CA ALA A 87 4.04 -5.09 -1.45
C ALA A 87 4.05 -3.70 -0.78
N ALA A 88 3.28 -3.51 0.30
CA ALA A 88 3.24 -2.26 1.06
C ALA A 88 4.58 -1.93 1.73
N GLY A 89 5.30 -2.95 2.23
CA GLY A 89 6.62 -2.79 2.84
C GLY A 89 7.70 -2.37 1.84
N ILE A 90 7.56 -2.77 0.57
CA ILE A 90 8.43 -2.34 -0.53
C ILE A 90 8.03 -0.93 -1.00
N TYR A 91 6.74 -0.69 -1.18
CA TYR A 91 6.19 0.59 -1.64
C TYR A 91 6.56 1.76 -0.73
N SER A 92 6.52 1.57 0.58
CA SER A 92 6.67 2.65 1.57
C SER A 92 8.02 3.39 1.47
N PRO A 93 9.19 2.73 1.51
CA PRO A 93 10.48 3.38 1.32
C PRO A 93 10.69 3.89 -0.10
N LEU A 94 10.19 3.18 -1.13
CA LEU A 94 10.35 3.59 -2.51
C LEU A 94 9.55 4.86 -2.84
N SER A 95 8.38 5.05 -2.24
CA SER A 95 7.60 6.28 -2.42
C SER A 95 8.38 7.51 -1.95
N SER A 96 9.05 7.42 -0.81
CA SER A 96 9.91 8.48 -0.28
C SER A 96 11.16 8.70 -1.14
N ALA A 97 11.79 7.61 -1.59
CA ALA A 97 12.96 7.69 -2.47
C ALA A 97 12.62 8.38 -3.81
N VAL A 98 11.55 7.93 -4.48
CA VAL A 98 11.08 8.52 -5.74
C VAL A 98 10.68 9.98 -5.56
N ALA A 99 9.97 10.34 -4.49
CA ALA A 99 9.60 11.72 -4.19
C ALA A 99 10.84 12.60 -4.00
N GLY A 100 11.84 12.14 -3.24
CA GLY A 100 13.08 12.87 -3.00
C GLY A 100 13.96 13.02 -4.25
N MET A 101 13.94 12.03 -5.15
CA MET A 101 14.69 12.07 -6.43
C MET A 101 13.99 12.90 -7.51
N SER A 102 12.69 13.13 -7.40
CA SER A 102 11.88 13.86 -8.38
C SER A 102 12.00 15.38 -8.25
N VAL A 103 12.73 15.88 -7.26
CA VAL A 103 12.88 17.31 -6.99
C VAL A 103 14.33 17.70 -6.71
N PRO A 104 14.75 18.95 -6.99
CA PRO A 104 16.06 19.46 -6.58
C PRO A 104 16.29 19.34 -5.07
N ALA A 105 17.56 19.24 -4.63
CA ALA A 105 17.94 19.03 -3.23
C ALA A 105 17.26 20.01 -2.26
N LYS A 106 17.12 21.27 -2.66
CA LYS A 106 16.44 22.35 -1.92
C LYS A 106 14.99 22.00 -1.52
N TYR A 107 14.29 21.19 -2.30
CA TYR A 107 12.87 20.88 -2.09
C TYR A 107 12.59 19.44 -1.58
N ARG A 108 13.65 18.66 -1.32
CA ARG A 108 13.51 17.25 -0.86
C ARG A 108 12.70 17.14 0.43
N GLY A 109 12.97 18.01 1.41
CA GLY A 109 12.20 18.02 2.66
C GLY A 109 10.71 18.22 2.42
N ARG A 110 10.34 19.16 1.54
CA ARG A 110 8.93 19.41 1.17
C ARG A 110 8.30 18.21 0.47
N ALA A 111 9.02 17.56 -0.43
CA ALA A 111 8.52 16.34 -1.12
C ALA A 111 8.27 15.19 -0.13
N LEU A 112 9.19 14.96 0.82
CA LEU A 112 9.02 13.97 1.87
C LEU A 112 7.86 14.30 2.81
N SER A 113 7.72 15.57 3.20
CA SER A 113 6.58 16.01 4.02
C SER A 113 5.24 15.78 3.31
N MET A 114 5.17 15.94 1.99
CA MET A 114 3.95 15.63 1.21
C MET A 114 3.61 14.14 1.24
N VAL A 115 4.60 13.25 1.17
CA VAL A 115 4.38 11.79 1.28
C VAL A 115 3.84 11.46 2.68
N LEU A 116 4.43 12.01 3.73
CA LEU A 116 3.98 11.80 5.11
C LEU A 116 2.60 12.40 5.38
N ALA A 117 2.32 13.59 4.84
CA ALA A 117 1.00 14.22 4.92
C ALA A 117 -0.07 13.35 4.22
N GLY A 118 0.26 12.79 3.05
CA GLY A 118 -0.63 11.86 2.35
C GLY A 118 -0.94 10.61 3.18
N LEU A 119 0.07 10.05 3.86
CA LEU A 119 -0.12 8.93 4.77
C LEU A 119 -1.02 9.30 5.96
N ALA A 120 -0.79 10.47 6.58
CA ALA A 120 -1.59 10.96 7.70
C ALA A 120 -3.05 11.18 7.29
N VAL A 121 -3.29 11.92 6.18
CA VAL A 121 -4.64 12.16 5.65
C VAL A 121 -5.31 10.83 5.28
N GLY A 122 -4.59 9.93 4.63
CA GLY A 122 -5.10 8.60 4.29
C GLY A 122 -5.50 7.79 5.53
N THR A 123 -4.86 7.97 6.66
CA THR A 123 -5.23 7.29 7.91
C THR A 123 -6.38 8.00 8.62
N VAL A 124 -6.28 9.32 8.79
CA VAL A 124 -7.26 10.11 9.57
C VAL A 124 -8.62 10.19 8.87
N VAL A 125 -8.63 10.35 7.55
CA VAL A 125 -9.87 10.46 6.76
C VAL A 125 -10.27 9.11 6.16
N GLY A 126 -9.30 8.37 5.62
CA GLY A 126 -9.57 7.14 4.88
C GLY A 126 -10.12 6.01 5.75
N VAL A 127 -9.70 5.90 7.02
CA VAL A 127 -10.23 4.85 7.92
C VAL A 127 -11.71 5.12 8.26
N PRO A 128 -12.14 6.30 8.75
CA PRO A 128 -13.55 6.58 8.97
C PRO A 128 -14.42 6.45 7.72
N VAL A 129 -13.94 6.92 6.57
CA VAL A 129 -14.66 6.78 5.28
C VAL A 129 -14.80 5.30 4.92
N GLY A 130 -13.73 4.51 5.04
CA GLY A 130 -13.76 3.07 4.78
C GLY A 130 -14.75 2.33 5.69
N LEU A 131 -14.77 2.64 6.98
CA LEU A 131 -15.75 2.07 7.93
C LEU A 131 -17.18 2.51 7.63
N GLY A 132 -17.37 3.75 7.17
CA GLY A 132 -18.66 4.26 6.72
C GLY A 132 -19.19 3.51 5.50
N VAL A 133 -18.34 3.28 4.51
CA VAL A 133 -18.66 2.47 3.31
C VAL A 133 -18.99 1.03 3.71
N ALA A 134 -18.23 0.45 4.62
CA ALA A 134 -18.47 -0.91 5.09
C ALA A 134 -19.80 -1.11 5.78
N LYS A 135 -20.29 -0.10 6.51
CA LYS A 135 -21.62 -0.14 7.14
C LYS A 135 -22.76 -0.18 6.13
N GLN A 136 -22.61 0.44 4.99
CA GLN A 136 -23.66 0.55 3.96
C GLN A 136 -23.54 -0.51 2.87
N LEU A 137 -22.33 -0.77 2.40
CA LEU A 137 -22.06 -1.60 1.21
C LEU A 137 -21.23 -2.87 1.53
N GLY A 138 -20.92 -3.07 2.80
CA GLY A 138 -20.13 -4.21 3.25
C GLY A 138 -18.60 -4.02 3.12
N TRP A 139 -17.88 -4.89 3.80
CA TRP A 139 -16.41 -4.84 3.86
C TRP A 139 -15.72 -5.04 2.50
N ARG A 140 -16.32 -5.86 1.61
CA ARG A 140 -15.81 -6.09 0.26
C ARG A 140 -15.75 -4.81 -0.56
N ALA A 141 -16.79 -3.98 -0.48
CA ALA A 141 -16.84 -2.69 -1.16
C ALA A 141 -15.74 -1.74 -0.63
N THR A 142 -15.48 -1.76 0.66
CA THR A 142 -14.40 -0.95 1.26
C THR A 142 -13.03 -1.37 0.74
N ILE A 143 -12.73 -2.66 0.69
CA ILE A 143 -11.45 -3.14 0.17
C ILE A 143 -11.36 -2.89 -1.35
N GLY A 144 -12.47 -3.03 -2.08
CA GLY A 144 -12.59 -2.64 -3.49
C GLY A 144 -12.26 -1.16 -3.72
N LEU A 145 -12.74 -0.28 -2.84
CA LEU A 145 -12.41 1.15 -2.90
C LEU A 145 -10.90 1.39 -2.68
N VAL A 146 -10.28 0.72 -1.73
CA VAL A 146 -8.82 0.78 -1.51
C VAL A 146 -8.06 0.35 -2.77
N SER A 147 -8.51 -0.74 -3.41
CA SER A 147 -7.94 -1.22 -4.67
C SER A 147 -8.10 -0.21 -5.80
N ALA A 148 -9.29 0.38 -5.95
CA ALA A 148 -9.57 1.38 -6.97
C ALA A 148 -8.67 2.61 -6.83
N ILE A 149 -8.48 3.11 -5.61
CA ILE A 149 -7.55 4.21 -5.31
C ILE A 149 -6.11 3.81 -5.70
N GLY A 150 -5.69 2.58 -5.37
CA GLY A 150 -4.38 2.05 -5.75
C GLY A 150 -4.19 2.00 -7.27
N ILE A 151 -5.19 1.55 -8.02
CA ILE A 151 -5.17 1.50 -9.49
C ILE A 151 -5.11 2.91 -10.10
N VAL A 152 -5.87 3.86 -9.57
CA VAL A 152 -5.82 5.27 -10.01
C VAL A 152 -4.45 5.86 -9.74
N ALA A 153 -3.86 5.59 -8.56
CA ALA A 153 -2.51 6.02 -8.24
C ALA A 153 -1.47 5.40 -9.18
N LEU A 154 -1.60 4.11 -9.49
CA LEU A 154 -0.74 3.40 -10.44
C LEU A 154 -0.82 4.03 -11.84
N ALA A 155 -2.02 4.30 -12.34
CA ALA A 155 -2.23 4.97 -13.62
C ALA A 155 -1.61 6.36 -13.63
N GLY A 156 -1.82 7.15 -12.59
CA GLY A 156 -1.21 8.48 -12.44
C GLY A 156 0.32 8.46 -12.42
N LEU A 157 0.92 7.46 -11.74
CA LEU A 157 2.37 7.28 -11.73
C LEU A 157 2.90 6.82 -13.11
N ALA A 158 2.20 5.92 -13.77
CA ALA A 158 2.59 5.39 -15.07
C ALA A 158 2.55 6.47 -16.17
N LEU A 159 1.50 7.31 -16.16
CA LEU A 159 1.30 8.39 -17.14
C LEU A 159 2.29 9.55 -16.97
N ARG A 160 2.79 9.80 -15.77
CA ARG A 160 3.84 10.81 -15.56
C ARG A 160 5.15 10.29 -16.13
N LYS A 161 5.53 10.73 -17.34
CA LYS A 161 6.90 10.58 -17.84
C LYS A 161 7.82 11.22 -16.81
N ALA A 162 8.71 10.41 -16.20
CA ALA A 162 9.67 10.93 -15.25
C ALA A 162 10.62 11.86 -16.00
N SER A 163 10.55 13.13 -15.68
CA SER A 163 11.72 13.99 -15.79
C SER A 163 12.66 13.57 -14.65
N VAL A 164 13.31 12.42 -14.82
CA VAL A 164 14.45 12.06 -13.97
C VAL A 164 15.52 13.04 -14.32
N VAL A 165 15.81 13.99 -13.44
CA VAL A 165 17.05 14.77 -13.51
C VAL A 165 18.18 13.73 -13.38
N PRO A 166 19.02 13.53 -14.42
CA PRO A 166 20.09 12.57 -14.33
C PRO A 166 21.02 13.00 -13.20
N ALA A 167 21.17 12.14 -12.19
CA ALA A 167 22.14 12.32 -11.12
C ALA A 167 23.60 12.06 -11.59
N LEU A 168 23.86 12.23 -12.88
CA LEU A 168 25.12 11.93 -13.55
C LEU A 168 25.91 13.19 -13.87
N SER A 169 26.24 14.02 -12.87
CA SER A 169 27.32 15.00 -13.08
C SER A 169 28.05 15.46 -11.82
N LEU A 170 28.06 14.70 -10.74
CA LEU A 170 28.82 15.07 -9.53
C LEU A 170 29.87 14.04 -9.11
N ILE A 171 30.40 13.25 -10.06
CA ILE A 171 31.63 12.47 -9.85
C ILE A 171 32.69 12.99 -10.84
N HIS A 172 33.02 14.25 -10.68
CA HIS A 172 34.29 14.82 -11.10
C HIS A 172 34.60 15.98 -10.17
N ILE A 173 35.10 15.69 -8.99
CA ILE A 173 36.16 16.42 -8.28
C ILE A 173 36.83 15.44 -7.34
#